data_4372eee9b4134bdcb67c8e391753c76e
#
_entry.id   4372eee9b4134bdcb67c8e391753c76e
#
_cell.length_a   1.000
_cell.length_b   1.000
_cell.length_c   1.000
_cell.angle_alpha   90.00
_cell.angle_beta   90.00
_cell.angle_gamma   90.00
#
_symmetry.space_group_name_H-M   'P 1'
#
loop_
_entity.id
_entity.type
_entity.pdbx_description
1 polymer ?
#
loop_
_entity_poly.entity_id
_entity_poly.type
_entity_poly.pdbx_seq_one_letter_code
_entity_poly.pdbx_strand_id
1 'polypeptide(L)'
;EKPRFRKSRITIDGTVSSRDYLARLPAGTLPLGAGRSLRYPDLVIAPGDRVALVGANGSGKSTLIRELFARGGIRDDETLHIAQEYGESERRALAERFGFLNSGDLGELLSHFYRLNGKADQVHSPELLSPGEFRKLALAEGLFRSCTLIILDEPTNHLDLPSRMAIEEALGEYPGALLVVSHDRAFREKLCTVCWEIAGEELTLHPSRHEAICRFSCGAFPG
;
A
#
# COMPACT_ATOMS: atom_id res chain seq x y z
N GLU A 1 28.56 10.03 23.49
CA GLU A 1 28.24 8.59 23.34
C GLU A 1 26.96 8.45 22.55
N LYS A 2 27.05 7.92 21.30
CA LYS A 2 25.87 7.69 20.46
C LYS A 2 25.15 6.45 20.98
N PRO A 3 23.82 6.47 21.18
CA PRO A 3 23.09 5.28 21.57
C PRO A 3 23.18 4.22 20.46
N ARG A 4 23.71 3.05 20.79
CA ARG A 4 23.68 1.88 19.93
C ARG A 4 22.23 1.38 19.87
N PHE A 5 21.53 1.64 18.77
CA PHE A 5 20.26 0.98 18.48
C PHE A 5 20.50 -0.53 18.35
N ARG A 6 20.06 -1.30 19.32
CA ARG A 6 19.91 -2.74 19.18
C ARG A 6 18.87 -2.97 18.09
N LYS A 7 19.26 -3.67 17.01
CA LYS A 7 18.31 -4.26 16.05
C LYS A 7 17.48 -5.31 16.79
N SER A 8 16.38 -4.92 17.41
CA SER A 8 15.37 -5.88 17.83
C SER A 8 14.64 -6.32 16.56
N ARG A 9 14.82 -7.59 16.18
CA ARG A 9 13.95 -8.26 15.23
C ARG A 9 12.53 -8.14 15.81
N ILE A 10 11.70 -7.37 15.18
CA ILE A 10 10.28 -7.36 15.50
C ILE A 10 9.65 -8.36 14.56
N THR A 11 9.08 -9.41 15.13
CA THR A 11 8.14 -10.27 14.47
C THR A 11 6.89 -9.42 14.25
N ILE A 12 6.56 -9.10 13.01
CA ILE A 12 5.25 -8.57 12.67
C ILE A 12 4.34 -9.79 12.71
N ASP A 13 3.56 -9.94 13.76
CA ASP A 13 2.51 -10.95 13.87
C ASP A 13 1.36 -10.57 12.92
N GLY A 14 1.61 -10.69 11.62
CA GLY A 14 0.58 -10.58 10.60
C GLY A 14 -0.25 -11.85 10.60
N THR A 15 -1.56 -11.73 10.72
CA THR A 15 -2.46 -12.87 10.60
C THR A 15 -2.52 -13.28 9.13
N VAL A 16 -1.95 -14.44 8.78
CA VAL A 16 -2.20 -15.04 7.48
C VAL A 16 -3.67 -15.45 7.44
N SER A 17 -4.45 -14.88 6.54
CA SER A 17 -5.85 -15.23 6.38
C SER A 17 -5.99 -16.72 6.01
N SER A 18 -6.97 -17.39 6.60
CA SER A 18 -7.34 -18.77 6.24
C SER A 18 -8.23 -18.84 5.00
N ARG A 19 -8.55 -17.70 4.37
CA ARG A 19 -9.36 -17.64 3.14
C ARG A 19 -8.52 -18.00 1.92
N ASP A 20 -9.13 -18.61 0.92
CA ASP A 20 -8.47 -18.92 -0.36
C ASP A 20 -8.06 -17.66 -1.12
N TYR A 21 -8.79 -16.54 -0.93
CA TYR A 21 -8.50 -15.25 -1.50
C TYR A 21 -8.97 -14.10 -0.59
N LEU A 22 -8.28 -12.96 -0.67
CA LEU A 22 -8.63 -11.72 0.04
C LEU A 22 -9.50 -10.80 -0.82
N ALA A 23 -9.28 -10.85 -2.14
CA ALA A 23 -10.08 -10.15 -3.12
C ALA A 23 -10.21 -10.99 -4.39
N ARG A 24 -11.38 -10.94 -5.03
CA ARG A 24 -11.62 -11.55 -6.34
C ARG A 24 -12.54 -10.68 -7.16
N LEU A 25 -12.09 -10.26 -8.33
CA LEU A 25 -12.88 -9.53 -9.30
C LEU A 25 -12.93 -10.33 -10.62
N PRO A 26 -14.09 -10.94 -10.96
CA PRO A 26 -14.24 -11.69 -12.22
C PRO A 26 -13.94 -10.84 -13.43
N ALA A 27 -13.44 -11.46 -14.51
CA ALA A 27 -13.14 -10.78 -15.75
C ALA A 27 -14.28 -9.86 -16.19
N GLY A 28 -13.92 -8.66 -16.66
CA GLY A 28 -14.91 -7.66 -17.00
C GLY A 28 -14.37 -6.43 -17.70
N THR A 29 -15.23 -5.43 -17.78
CA THR A 29 -14.92 -4.12 -18.36
C THR A 29 -15.35 -3.04 -17.38
N LEU A 30 -14.42 -2.13 -17.08
CA LEU A 30 -14.60 -1.03 -16.14
C LEU A 30 -14.65 0.30 -16.90
N PRO A 31 -15.76 1.08 -16.82
CA PRO A 31 -15.80 2.38 -17.45
C PRO A 31 -14.86 3.37 -16.76
N LEU A 32 -14.05 4.07 -17.55
CA LEU A 32 -13.10 5.08 -17.09
C LEU A 32 -13.57 6.52 -17.32
N GLY A 33 -14.75 6.70 -17.91
CA GLY A 33 -15.26 8.01 -18.34
C GLY A 33 -14.74 8.44 -19.72
N ALA A 34 -15.35 9.48 -20.30
CA ALA A 34 -15.04 10.01 -21.63
C ALA A 34 -15.02 8.94 -22.75
N GLY A 35 -15.91 7.96 -22.67
CA GLY A 35 -16.02 6.87 -23.65
C GLY A 35 -14.93 5.80 -23.55
N ARG A 36 -14.01 5.92 -22.60
CA ARG A 36 -12.92 4.95 -22.38
C ARG A 36 -13.37 3.84 -21.42
N SER A 37 -12.79 2.66 -21.57
CA SER A 37 -13.02 1.53 -20.70
C SER A 37 -11.74 0.72 -20.51
N LEU A 38 -11.64 0.00 -19.39
CA LEU A 38 -10.57 -0.91 -19.09
C LEU A 38 -11.10 -2.34 -19.09
N ARG A 39 -10.61 -3.19 -19.97
CA ARG A 39 -10.84 -4.63 -19.93
C ARG A 39 -9.83 -5.29 -18.99
N TYR A 40 -10.29 -6.21 -18.15
CA TYR A 40 -9.45 -6.95 -17.22
C TYR A 40 -9.86 -8.42 -17.14
N PRO A 41 -8.89 -9.35 -16.96
CA PRO A 41 -9.15 -10.77 -16.73
C PRO A 41 -9.66 -11.00 -15.31
N ASP A 42 -9.89 -12.25 -14.92
CA ASP A 42 -10.09 -12.61 -13.52
C ASP A 42 -8.91 -12.11 -12.69
N LEU A 43 -9.19 -11.25 -11.71
CA LEU A 43 -8.21 -10.71 -10.76
C LEU A 43 -8.42 -11.37 -9.41
N VAL A 44 -7.37 -11.95 -8.86
CA VAL A 44 -7.38 -12.57 -7.54
C VAL A 44 -6.20 -12.03 -6.74
N ILE A 45 -6.44 -11.72 -5.48
CA ILE A 45 -5.39 -11.45 -4.49
C ILE A 45 -5.53 -12.52 -3.42
N ALA A 46 -4.60 -13.44 -3.37
CA ALA A 46 -4.50 -14.47 -2.34
C ALA A 46 -3.71 -13.98 -1.12
N PRO A 47 -3.84 -14.63 0.05
CA PRO A 47 -2.99 -14.33 1.20
C PRO A 47 -1.50 -14.44 0.85
N GLY A 48 -0.74 -13.40 1.21
CA GLY A 48 0.70 -13.33 0.92
C GLY A 48 1.08 -12.86 -0.50
N ASP A 49 0.11 -12.61 -1.39
CA ASP A 49 0.41 -12.08 -2.72
C ASP A 49 1.07 -10.70 -2.66
N ARG A 50 2.00 -10.48 -3.56
CA ARG A 50 2.80 -9.25 -3.70
C ARG A 50 2.61 -8.67 -5.10
N VAL A 51 1.57 -7.85 -5.27
CA VAL A 51 1.12 -7.36 -6.58
C VAL A 51 1.56 -5.93 -6.82
N ALA A 52 2.23 -5.67 -7.94
CA ALA A 52 2.45 -4.32 -8.46
C ALA A 52 1.37 -3.99 -9.50
N LEU A 53 0.62 -2.91 -9.32
CA LEU A 53 -0.30 -2.38 -10.33
C LEU A 53 0.37 -1.21 -11.05
N VAL A 54 0.67 -1.39 -12.34
CA VAL A 54 1.40 -0.41 -13.15
C VAL A 54 0.58 0.06 -14.34
N GLY A 55 0.88 1.24 -14.84
CA GLY A 55 0.22 1.86 -15.98
C GLY A 55 0.41 3.38 -15.99
N ALA A 56 0.17 4.02 -17.11
CA ALA A 56 0.27 5.46 -17.26
C ALA A 56 -0.68 6.22 -16.31
N ASN A 57 -0.43 7.51 -16.09
CA ASN A 57 -1.37 8.35 -15.36
C ASN A 57 -2.71 8.40 -16.09
N GLY A 58 -3.81 8.30 -15.35
CA GLY A 58 -5.16 8.23 -15.93
C GLY A 58 -5.51 6.91 -16.63
N SER A 59 -4.69 5.85 -16.50
CA SER A 59 -4.99 4.53 -17.07
C SER A 59 -6.09 3.75 -16.36
N GLY A 60 -6.56 4.22 -15.19
CA GLY A 60 -7.63 3.57 -14.45
C GLY A 60 -7.19 2.82 -13.19
N LYS A 61 -5.92 2.94 -12.74
CA LYS A 61 -5.40 2.26 -11.54
C LYS A 61 -6.27 2.51 -10.30
N SER A 62 -6.50 3.76 -9.95
CA SER A 62 -7.34 4.12 -8.78
C SER A 62 -8.81 3.76 -8.98
N THR A 63 -9.30 3.71 -10.22
CA THR A 63 -10.66 3.25 -10.53
C THR A 63 -10.76 1.74 -10.32
N LEU A 64 -9.73 0.97 -10.71
CA LEU A 64 -9.65 -0.46 -10.47
C LEU A 64 -9.58 -0.78 -8.96
N ILE A 65 -8.78 -0.04 -8.19
CA ILE A 65 -8.73 -0.19 -6.73
C ILE A 65 -10.13 0.04 -6.13
N ARG A 66 -10.83 1.10 -6.53
CA ARG A 66 -12.20 1.35 -6.06
C ARG A 66 -13.16 0.21 -6.43
N GLU A 67 -13.01 -0.37 -7.62
CA GLU A 67 -13.82 -1.52 -8.05
C GLU A 67 -13.52 -2.78 -7.24
N LEU A 68 -12.25 -3.02 -6.89
CA LEU A 68 -11.86 -4.10 -5.97
C LEU A 68 -12.53 -3.94 -4.59
N PHE A 69 -12.60 -2.73 -4.05
CA PHE A 69 -13.33 -2.47 -2.81
C PHE A 69 -14.84 -2.68 -2.99
N ALA A 70 -15.42 -2.17 -4.06
CA ALA A 70 -16.87 -2.22 -4.28
C ALA A 70 -17.40 -3.63 -4.58
N ARG A 71 -16.65 -4.44 -5.33
CA ARG A 71 -17.09 -5.72 -5.88
C ARG A 71 -16.14 -6.89 -5.65
N GLY A 72 -14.90 -6.62 -5.27
CA GLY A 72 -13.86 -7.65 -5.10
C GLY A 72 -13.96 -8.42 -3.79
N GLY A 73 -14.89 -8.08 -2.90
CA GLY A 73 -15.06 -8.74 -1.60
C GLY A 73 -13.97 -8.40 -0.57
N ILE A 74 -13.27 -7.29 -0.78
CA ILE A 74 -12.32 -6.74 0.20
C ILE A 74 -13.08 -6.39 1.49
N ARG A 75 -12.51 -6.74 2.61
CA ARG A 75 -13.04 -6.41 3.93
C ARG A 75 -12.29 -5.21 4.50
N ASP A 76 -13.00 -4.13 4.77
CA ASP A 76 -12.43 -2.88 5.29
C ASP A 76 -11.77 -3.06 6.66
N ASP A 77 -12.31 -3.94 7.50
CA ASP A 77 -11.79 -4.25 8.83
C ASP A 77 -10.45 -5.02 8.81
N GLU A 78 -10.15 -5.72 7.71
CA GLU A 78 -8.93 -6.50 7.51
C GLU A 78 -7.95 -5.86 6.51
N THR A 79 -8.29 -4.68 5.97
CA THR A 79 -7.50 -4.02 4.92
C THR A 79 -7.04 -2.64 5.36
N LEU A 80 -5.80 -2.32 5.03
CA LEU A 80 -5.27 -0.96 5.08
C LEU A 80 -5.15 -0.42 3.67
N HIS A 81 -5.75 0.73 3.40
CA HIS A 81 -5.54 1.48 2.16
C HIS A 81 -4.77 2.78 2.44
N ILE A 82 -3.54 2.85 1.95
CA ILE A 82 -2.73 4.07 1.94
C ILE A 82 -2.98 4.78 0.61
N ALA A 83 -3.87 5.77 0.64
CA ALA A 83 -4.19 6.58 -0.54
C ALA A 83 -3.07 7.57 -0.88
N GLN A 84 -3.06 8.04 -2.13
CA GLN A 84 -2.12 9.07 -2.59
C GLN A 84 -2.27 10.37 -1.80
N GLU A 85 -3.49 10.74 -1.46
CA GLU A 85 -3.82 11.90 -0.63
C GLU A 85 -4.90 11.52 0.39
N TYR A 86 -4.86 12.17 1.54
CA TYR A 86 -5.85 12.01 2.60
C TYR A 86 -6.61 13.31 2.80
N GLY A 87 -7.93 13.23 2.75
CA GLY A 87 -8.81 14.34 3.10
C GLY A 87 -8.91 14.56 4.62
N GLU A 88 -9.58 15.63 5.01
CA GLU A 88 -9.80 15.95 6.44
C GLU A 88 -10.63 14.88 7.16
N SER A 89 -11.59 14.25 6.46
CA SER A 89 -12.43 13.19 7.01
C SER A 89 -11.63 11.95 7.42
N GLU A 90 -10.69 11.54 6.57
CA GLU A 90 -9.83 10.38 6.85
C GLU A 90 -8.83 10.67 7.96
N ARG A 91 -8.28 11.88 7.99
CA ARG A 91 -7.40 12.34 9.07
C ARG A 91 -8.12 12.37 10.42
N ARG A 92 -9.35 12.88 10.44
CA ARG A 92 -10.19 12.90 11.64
C ARG A 92 -10.56 11.49 12.09
N ALA A 93 -10.95 10.62 11.17
CA ALA A 93 -11.29 9.23 11.50
C ALA A 93 -10.09 8.46 12.10
N LEU A 94 -8.86 8.71 11.61
CA LEU A 94 -7.66 8.13 12.22
C LEU A 94 -7.45 8.70 13.64
N ALA A 95 -7.56 10.01 13.83
CA ALA A 95 -7.40 10.65 15.14
C ALA A 95 -8.43 10.12 16.16
N GLU A 96 -9.68 9.93 15.75
CA GLU A 96 -10.72 9.36 16.60
C GLU A 96 -10.37 7.93 17.05
N ARG A 97 -9.87 7.07 16.13
CA ARG A 97 -9.42 5.72 16.50
C ARG A 97 -8.30 5.72 17.53
N PHE A 98 -7.37 6.67 17.42
CA PHE A 98 -6.31 6.84 18.44
C PHE A 98 -6.87 7.18 19.82
N GLY A 99 -7.92 7.99 19.89
CA GLY A 99 -8.57 8.38 21.15
C GLY A 99 -9.21 7.21 21.91
N PHE A 100 -9.46 6.08 21.23
CA PHE A 100 -10.01 4.87 21.85
C PHE A 100 -8.95 3.85 22.28
N LEU A 101 -7.67 4.06 21.96
CA LEU A 101 -6.60 3.14 22.35
C LEU A 101 -6.26 3.29 23.83
N ASN A 102 -6.07 2.18 24.50
CA ASN A 102 -5.48 2.18 25.85
C ASN A 102 -3.96 2.47 25.76
N SER A 103 -3.33 2.74 26.90
CA SER A 103 -1.91 3.13 26.94
C SER A 103 -0.95 2.06 26.39
N GLY A 104 -1.30 0.77 26.53
CA GLY A 104 -0.50 -0.35 26.02
C GLY A 104 -0.54 -0.41 24.49
N ASP A 105 -1.75 -0.40 23.93
CA ASP A 105 -1.99 -0.44 22.47
C ASP A 105 -1.40 0.80 21.78
N LEU A 106 -1.53 1.97 22.40
CA LEU A 106 -0.91 3.19 21.90
C LEU A 106 0.62 3.07 21.89
N GLY A 107 1.22 2.49 22.92
CA GLY A 107 2.66 2.25 23.00
C GLY A 107 3.16 1.32 21.88
N GLU A 108 2.42 0.26 21.58
CA GLU A 108 2.73 -0.67 20.50
C GLU A 108 2.62 -0.01 19.13
N LEU A 109 1.52 0.70 18.87
CA LEU A 109 1.32 1.45 17.64
C LEU A 109 2.44 2.49 17.44
N LEU A 110 2.79 3.24 18.49
CA LEU A 110 3.88 4.21 18.44
C LEU A 110 5.23 3.53 18.17
N SER A 111 5.45 2.32 18.67
CA SER A 111 6.64 1.54 18.34
C SER A 111 6.76 1.27 16.83
N HIS A 112 5.67 0.89 16.16
CA HIS A 112 5.63 0.77 14.70
C HIS A 112 5.90 2.11 14.01
N PHE A 113 5.29 3.19 14.49
CA PHE A 113 5.47 4.53 13.93
C PHE A 113 6.94 5.01 13.98
N TYR A 114 7.61 4.83 15.13
CA TYR A 114 9.02 5.18 15.27
C TYR A 114 9.95 4.32 14.40
N ARG A 115 9.60 3.05 14.19
CA ARG A 115 10.34 2.18 13.26
C ARG A 115 10.24 2.64 11.82
N LEU A 116 9.12 3.25 11.44
CA LEU A 116 8.92 3.89 10.14
C LEU A 116 9.58 5.28 10.05
N ASN A 117 10.50 5.59 10.97
CA ASN A 117 11.15 6.90 11.08
C ASN A 117 10.14 8.04 11.28
N GLY A 118 9.06 7.77 12.01
CA GLY A 118 8.06 8.76 12.40
C GLY A 118 8.58 9.68 13.51
N LYS A 119 8.19 10.96 13.48
CA LYS A 119 8.57 11.97 14.47
C LYS A 119 7.44 12.22 15.45
N ALA A 120 7.73 12.06 16.73
CA ALA A 120 6.72 12.01 17.82
C ALA A 120 6.06 13.33 18.16
N ASP A 121 6.62 14.45 17.79
CA ASP A 121 6.28 15.76 18.38
C ASP A 121 4.80 16.16 18.18
N GLN A 122 4.06 15.47 17.28
CA GLN A 122 2.67 15.78 16.95
C GLN A 122 1.73 14.57 16.91
N VAL A 123 2.15 13.42 17.44
CA VAL A 123 1.31 12.20 17.39
C VAL A 123 -0.01 12.34 18.15
N HIS A 124 -0.06 13.24 19.13
CA HIS A 124 -1.30 13.54 19.88
C HIS A 124 -2.34 14.33 19.06
N SER A 125 -1.95 14.85 17.90
CA SER A 125 -2.83 15.59 16.98
C SER A 125 -2.58 15.10 15.55
N PRO A 126 -3.02 13.86 15.21
CA PRO A 126 -2.76 13.24 13.91
C PRO A 126 -3.22 14.09 12.72
N GLU A 127 -4.26 14.90 12.90
CA GLU A 127 -4.80 15.82 11.89
C GLU A 127 -3.80 16.90 11.48
N LEU A 128 -2.84 17.27 12.35
CA LEU A 128 -1.82 18.31 12.09
C LEU A 128 -0.54 17.76 11.47
N LEU A 129 -0.42 16.44 11.32
CA LEU A 129 0.78 15.82 10.73
C LEU A 129 0.97 16.22 9.26
N SER A 130 2.23 16.34 8.85
CA SER A 130 2.55 16.46 7.43
C SER A 130 2.03 15.24 6.65
N PRO A 131 1.80 15.34 5.33
CA PRO A 131 1.34 14.19 4.54
C PRO A 131 2.23 12.95 4.68
N GLY A 132 3.55 13.13 4.76
CA GLY A 132 4.50 12.03 4.96
C GLY A 132 4.40 11.39 6.34
N GLU A 133 4.32 12.20 7.40
CA GLU A 133 4.15 11.70 8.77
C GLU A 133 2.80 11.01 8.94
N PHE A 134 1.73 11.55 8.35
CA PHE A 134 0.41 10.93 8.39
C PHE A 134 0.40 9.54 7.73
N ARG A 135 1.06 9.38 6.56
CA ARG A 135 1.20 8.06 5.91
C ARG A 135 1.93 7.05 6.77
N LYS A 136 3.02 7.46 7.41
CA LYS A 136 3.75 6.60 8.33
C LYS A 136 2.88 6.18 9.51
N LEU A 137 2.09 7.10 10.04
CA LEU A 137 1.17 6.82 11.13
C LEU A 137 0.03 5.87 10.71
N ALA A 138 -0.57 6.10 9.54
CA ALA A 138 -1.57 5.22 8.98
C ALA A 138 -1.02 3.80 8.72
N LEU A 139 0.22 3.70 8.20
CA LEU A 139 0.87 2.40 8.02
C LEU A 139 1.17 1.72 9.37
N ALA A 140 1.62 2.47 10.37
CA ALA A 140 1.84 1.94 11.71
C ALA A 140 0.53 1.39 12.33
N GLU A 141 -0.59 2.09 12.12
CA GLU A 141 -1.92 1.63 12.57
C GLU A 141 -2.35 0.34 11.85
N GLY A 142 -2.13 0.23 10.55
CA GLY A 142 -2.43 -1.00 9.82
C GLY A 142 -1.57 -2.19 10.25
N LEU A 143 -0.29 -1.97 10.53
CA LEU A 143 0.61 -3.00 11.07
C LEU A 143 0.18 -3.43 12.48
N PHE A 144 -0.19 -2.49 13.32
CA PHE A 144 -0.72 -2.75 14.67
C PHE A 144 -2.02 -3.55 14.61
N ARG A 145 -2.94 -3.23 13.69
CA ARG A 145 -4.20 -3.97 13.51
C ARG A 145 -4.02 -5.35 12.87
N SER A 146 -2.81 -5.72 12.47
CA SER A 146 -2.54 -7.00 11.79
C SER A 146 -3.44 -7.21 10.56
N CYS A 147 -3.57 -6.18 9.71
CA CYS A 147 -4.32 -6.26 8.46
C CYS A 147 -3.82 -7.44 7.60
N THR A 148 -4.70 -8.09 6.86
CA THR A 148 -4.34 -9.18 5.94
C THR A 148 -3.98 -8.71 4.55
N LEU A 149 -4.44 -7.51 4.17
CA LEU A 149 -4.16 -6.84 2.90
C LEU A 149 -3.75 -5.38 3.12
N ILE A 150 -2.65 -4.95 2.51
CA ILE A 150 -2.25 -3.54 2.44
C ILE A 150 -2.25 -3.11 0.99
N ILE A 151 -3.01 -2.05 0.69
CA ILE A 151 -3.07 -1.41 -0.63
C ILE A 151 -2.34 -0.07 -0.52
N LEU A 152 -1.34 0.15 -1.37
CA LEU A 152 -0.47 1.33 -1.34
C LEU A 152 -0.59 2.08 -2.67
N ASP A 153 -1.09 3.32 -2.64
CA ASP A 153 -1.14 4.20 -3.82
C ASP A 153 -0.10 5.31 -3.68
N GLU A 154 1.00 5.19 -4.45
CA GLU A 154 2.17 6.08 -4.45
C GLU A 154 2.76 6.34 -3.04
N PRO A 155 3.11 5.28 -2.29
CA PRO A 155 3.47 5.40 -0.87
C PRO A 155 4.79 6.14 -0.62
N THR A 156 5.66 6.22 -1.62
CA THR A 156 6.99 6.85 -1.51
C THR A 156 6.99 8.36 -1.75
N ASN A 157 5.88 8.92 -2.25
CA ASN A 157 5.76 10.35 -2.49
C ASN A 157 5.84 11.15 -1.18
N HIS A 158 6.60 12.24 -1.19
CA HIS A 158 6.83 13.13 -0.04
C HIS A 158 7.55 12.48 1.16
N LEU A 159 8.22 11.34 0.97
CA LEU A 159 9.07 10.72 1.98
C LEU A 159 10.55 11.02 1.73
N ASP A 160 11.27 11.25 2.82
CA ASP A 160 12.73 11.27 2.81
C ASP A 160 13.29 9.83 2.64
N LEU A 161 14.56 9.73 2.23
CA LEU A 161 15.19 8.45 1.97
C LEU A 161 15.19 7.50 3.20
N PRO A 162 15.50 7.96 4.43
CA PRO A 162 15.41 7.11 5.61
C PRO A 162 14.01 6.55 5.86
N SER A 163 12.95 7.35 5.72
CA SER A 163 11.56 6.91 5.87
C SER A 163 11.15 5.93 4.80
N ARG A 164 11.57 6.15 3.55
CA ARG A 164 11.35 5.21 2.45
C ARG A 164 12.00 3.85 2.74
N MET A 165 13.27 3.82 3.17
CA MET A 165 13.97 2.59 3.52
C MET A 165 13.29 1.84 4.67
N ALA A 166 12.82 2.56 5.69
CA ALA A 166 12.11 1.97 6.82
C ALA A 166 10.77 1.34 6.39
N ILE A 167 10.02 1.99 5.49
CA ILE A 167 8.78 1.44 4.92
C ILE A 167 9.08 0.20 4.06
N GLU A 168 10.10 0.24 3.23
CA GLU A 168 10.52 -0.91 2.42
C GLU A 168 10.88 -2.12 3.30
N GLU A 169 11.62 -1.91 4.39
CA GLU A 169 11.98 -2.96 5.34
C GLU A 169 10.73 -3.53 6.02
N ALA A 170 9.86 -2.68 6.56
CA ALA A 170 8.63 -3.10 7.24
C ALA A 170 7.68 -3.89 6.31
N LEU A 171 7.49 -3.41 5.07
CA LEU A 171 6.65 -4.10 4.09
C LEU A 171 7.30 -5.39 3.57
N GLY A 172 8.62 -5.46 3.52
CA GLY A 172 9.37 -6.68 3.18
C GLY A 172 9.15 -7.80 4.20
N GLU A 173 9.05 -7.45 5.49
CA GLU A 173 8.79 -8.38 6.60
C GLU A 173 7.29 -8.67 6.81
N TYR A 174 6.40 -7.87 6.24
CA TYR A 174 4.96 -8.03 6.39
C TYR A 174 4.46 -9.33 5.73
N PRO A 175 3.77 -10.23 6.47
CA PRO A 175 3.38 -11.56 5.96
C PRO A 175 2.10 -11.56 5.13
N GLY A 176 1.27 -10.51 5.22
CA GLY A 176 0.02 -10.38 4.47
C GLY A 176 0.23 -10.01 3.01
N ALA A 177 -0.86 -9.86 2.28
CA ALA A 177 -0.83 -9.48 0.87
C ALA A 177 -0.57 -7.97 0.68
N LEU A 178 0.11 -7.62 -0.40
CA LEU A 178 0.34 -6.23 -0.84
C LEU A 178 -0.21 -6.01 -2.25
N LEU A 179 -0.90 -4.89 -2.45
CA LEU A 179 -1.18 -4.31 -3.76
C LEU A 179 -0.51 -2.93 -3.83
N VAL A 180 0.49 -2.77 -4.67
CA VAL A 180 1.33 -1.57 -4.72
C VAL A 180 1.15 -0.86 -6.05
N VAL A 181 0.70 0.37 -6.01
CA VAL A 181 0.77 1.32 -7.12
C VAL A 181 1.93 2.26 -6.85
N SER A 182 2.96 2.24 -7.67
CA SER A 182 4.07 3.17 -7.54
C SER A 182 4.80 3.35 -8.88
N HIS A 183 5.26 4.56 -9.14
CA HIS A 183 6.18 4.85 -10.24
C HIS A 183 7.63 4.48 -9.91
N ASP A 184 7.94 4.27 -8.64
CA ASP A 184 9.26 3.84 -8.17
C ASP A 184 9.51 2.39 -8.50
N ARG A 185 10.36 2.17 -9.50
CA ARG A 185 10.71 0.83 -9.97
C ARG A 185 11.42 0.02 -8.89
N ALA A 186 12.41 0.60 -8.20
CA ALA A 186 13.18 -0.11 -7.19
C ALA A 186 12.31 -0.57 -6.01
N PHE A 187 11.34 0.29 -5.61
CA PHE A 187 10.36 -0.05 -4.59
C PHE A 187 9.49 -1.26 -5.00
N ARG A 188 8.97 -1.26 -6.24
CA ARG A 188 8.16 -2.38 -6.74
C ARG A 188 8.98 -3.68 -6.87
N GLU A 189 10.19 -3.62 -7.45
CA GLU A 189 11.05 -4.79 -7.63
C GLU A 189 11.43 -5.45 -6.31
N LYS A 190 11.57 -4.66 -5.25
CA LYS A 190 11.90 -5.15 -3.91
C LYS A 190 10.74 -5.84 -3.22
N LEU A 191 9.51 -5.37 -3.46
CA LEU A 191 8.33 -5.79 -2.70
C LEU A 191 7.37 -6.72 -3.44
N CYS A 192 7.36 -6.68 -4.79
CA CYS A 192 6.32 -7.34 -5.58
C CYS A 192 6.87 -8.50 -6.41
N THR A 193 6.06 -9.57 -6.51
CA THR A 193 6.37 -10.79 -7.29
C THR A 193 5.42 -10.99 -8.46
N VAL A 194 4.33 -10.24 -8.54
CA VAL A 194 3.34 -10.26 -9.62
C VAL A 194 3.14 -8.84 -10.12
N CYS A 195 2.92 -8.67 -11.42
CA CYS A 195 2.63 -7.39 -12.04
C CYS A 195 1.28 -7.42 -12.77
N TRP A 196 0.42 -6.50 -12.41
CA TRP A 196 -0.81 -6.17 -13.13
C TRP A 196 -0.53 -4.92 -13.95
N GLU A 197 -0.47 -5.06 -15.27
CA GLU A 197 -0.09 -3.99 -16.18
C GLU A 197 -1.30 -3.47 -16.94
N ILE A 198 -1.57 -2.17 -16.83
CA ILE A 198 -2.57 -1.48 -17.66
C ILE A 198 -1.87 -0.80 -18.84
N ALA A 199 -2.07 -1.33 -20.04
CA ALA A 199 -1.58 -0.77 -21.29
C ALA A 199 -2.77 -0.43 -22.21
N GLY A 200 -2.96 0.86 -22.51
CA GLY A 200 -4.13 1.33 -23.24
C GLY A 200 -5.43 1.06 -22.47
N GLU A 201 -6.31 0.25 -23.03
CA GLU A 201 -7.61 -0.14 -22.44
C GLU A 201 -7.63 -1.60 -21.95
N GLU A 202 -6.48 -2.20 -21.73
CA GLU A 202 -6.36 -3.59 -21.34
C GLU A 202 -5.45 -3.78 -20.13
N LEU A 203 -5.85 -4.65 -19.20
CA LEU A 203 -5.04 -5.11 -18.09
C LEU A 203 -4.55 -6.51 -18.35
N THR A 204 -3.25 -6.72 -18.22
CA THR A 204 -2.59 -8.01 -18.35
C THR A 204 -1.87 -8.40 -17.06
N LEU A 205 -1.77 -9.71 -16.79
CA LEU A 205 -1.10 -10.26 -15.64
C LEU A 205 0.23 -10.85 -16.06
N HIS A 206 1.30 -10.45 -15.38
CA HIS A 206 2.63 -10.97 -15.61
C HIS A 206 3.22 -11.51 -14.30
N PRO A 207 3.87 -12.70 -14.30
CA PRO A 207 4.75 -13.05 -13.19
C PRO A 207 5.88 -12.04 -13.15
N SER A 208 6.23 -11.54 -11.98
CA SER A 208 7.34 -10.61 -11.81
C SER A 208 8.65 -11.36 -12.04
N ARG A 209 9.08 -11.48 -13.28
CA ARG A 209 10.50 -11.68 -13.61
C ARG A 209 11.08 -10.30 -13.85
N HIS A 210 12.33 -10.08 -13.43
CA HIS A 210 13.11 -8.85 -13.62
C HIS A 210 12.97 -8.17 -15.00
N GLU A 211 12.54 -8.91 -16.03
CA GLU A 211 12.41 -8.43 -17.41
C GLU A 211 11.04 -7.77 -17.74
N ALA A 212 9.94 -8.16 -17.10
CA ALA A 212 8.62 -7.58 -17.40
C ALA A 212 8.51 -6.14 -16.84
N ILE A 213 9.13 -5.89 -15.70
CA ILE A 213 9.18 -4.56 -15.08
C ILE A 213 10.11 -3.61 -15.85
N CYS A 214 11.02 -4.14 -16.69
CA CYS A 214 11.98 -3.37 -17.48
C CYS A 214 11.38 -2.63 -18.69
N ARG A 215 10.25 -3.04 -19.23
CA ARG A 215 9.71 -2.48 -20.48
C ARG A 215 9.20 -1.04 -20.37
N PHE A 216 8.87 -0.57 -19.18
CA PHE A 216 8.36 0.80 -18.97
C PHE A 216 9.43 1.90 -18.84
N SER A 217 10.71 1.55 -18.74
CA SER A 217 11.78 2.56 -18.64
C SER A 217 12.34 3.04 -19.98
N CYS A 218 11.94 2.42 -21.08
CA CYS A 218 12.43 2.73 -22.43
C CYS A 218 11.30 3.13 -23.38
N GLY A 219 10.37 3.96 -22.90
CA GLY A 219 9.52 4.74 -23.79
C GLY A 219 10.38 5.81 -24.46
N ALA A 220 11.01 5.48 -25.59
CA ALA A 220 11.55 6.47 -26.49
C ALA A 220 10.43 7.44 -26.87
N PHE A 221 10.58 8.70 -26.53
CA PHE A 221 9.83 9.77 -27.17
C PHE A 221 10.19 9.70 -28.66
N PRO A 222 9.25 9.51 -29.58
CA PRO A 222 9.52 9.85 -30.96
C PRO A 222 9.65 11.36 -31.04
N GLY A 223 10.78 11.83 -31.58
CA GLY A 223 11.04 13.24 -31.92
C GLY A 223 10.08 13.77 -32.98
#